data_c0630f4ba023b624e30ceaf477f68022
#
_entry.id   c0630f4ba023b624e30ceaf477f68022
#
_cell.length_a   1.000
_cell.length_b   1.000
_cell.length_c   1.000
_cell.angle_alpha   90.00
_cell.angle_beta   90.00
_cell.angle_gamma   90.00
#
_symmetry.space_group_name_H-M   'P 1'
#
loop_
_entity.id
_entity.type
_entity.pdbx_description
1 polymer ?
#
loop_
_entity_poly.entity_id
_entity_poly.type
_entity_poly.pdbx_seq_one_letter_code
_entity_poly.pdbx_strand_id
1 'polypeptide(L)'
;MAAASGRLCPEASGFGNRLAFGRDALGFLLRQRECGDLVRFDDSLYIVNSPVLVEHVLKNTNGTYAITKDLLGEETDGSRASADLARWMQARRLAGRGLNRGGLRAAGDGMAAVVARHAEGWRATGRIEATAALEELSARLIAEFCLGPEPGRVPELVARLQDARLPAAVAGTGRVSFLRRRRLRQAARDLAAEVSRLVAARDPGRAGATQVGGATPVVADLLIEACTDGALTFDGAVSVVVANLFAAHETTAAALAWLFLLLERQPRLHGRVVDEVDRELGGRLPTAADLPRLRVTEAVVKETLRMYPPLWYLERVLEEPDVLDGVALLPGQRVAVSPFALHRDPALYDEPLAFHPDRWIDRAASPRVPGYTYVPFGGGPRMCLGAHFGTVAMVIATATVLSRYRLSPAPDCTPVFHTRTILQPKGLVLDVTDRWTPIRPWRNRACRV
;
A
#
# COMPACT_ATOMS: atom_id res chain seq x y z
N MET A 1 -36.24 17.09 -20.07
CA MET A 1 -35.20 16.30 -19.35
C MET A 1 -34.33 15.68 -20.45
N ALA A 2 -33.21 16.31 -20.77
CA ALA A 2 -32.25 15.77 -21.73
C ALA A 2 -31.41 14.70 -20.99
N ALA A 3 -31.45 13.46 -21.50
CA ALA A 3 -30.56 12.40 -21.05
C ALA A 3 -29.11 12.83 -21.30
N ALA A 4 -28.33 13.02 -20.26
CA ALA A 4 -26.89 13.20 -20.37
C ALA A 4 -26.32 11.90 -20.94
N SER A 5 -26.06 11.87 -22.23
CA SER A 5 -25.34 10.78 -22.89
C SER A 5 -23.93 10.76 -22.33
N GLY A 6 -23.56 9.70 -21.62
CA GLY A 6 -22.20 9.46 -21.18
C GLY A 6 -21.23 9.73 -22.33
N ARG A 7 -20.33 10.69 -22.17
CA ARG A 7 -19.35 11.04 -23.20
C ARG A 7 -18.33 9.92 -23.28
N LEU A 8 -18.52 9.06 -24.25
CA LEU A 8 -17.47 8.18 -24.72
C LEU A 8 -16.38 9.08 -25.32
N CYS A 9 -15.14 8.93 -24.88
CA CYS A 9 -14.03 9.64 -25.52
C CYS A 9 -13.95 9.20 -27.00
N PRO A 10 -14.11 10.08 -28.00
CA PRO A 10 -14.54 9.69 -29.34
C PRO A 10 -13.47 8.97 -30.19
N GLU A 11 -12.22 8.89 -29.83
CA GLU A 11 -11.18 8.74 -30.87
C GLU A 11 -10.17 7.59 -30.71
N ALA A 12 -10.29 6.70 -29.75
CA ALA A 12 -9.33 5.60 -29.67
C ALA A 12 -10.03 4.23 -29.80
N SER A 13 -9.66 3.49 -30.83
CA SER A 13 -9.95 2.04 -30.87
C SER A 13 -9.39 1.38 -29.60
N GLY A 14 -10.03 0.34 -29.08
CA GLY A 14 -9.51 -0.38 -27.91
C GLY A 14 -8.04 -0.84 -28.07
N PHE A 15 -7.58 -1.05 -29.29
CA PHE A 15 -6.17 -1.33 -29.60
C PHE A 15 -5.29 -0.09 -29.34
N GLY A 16 -5.69 1.09 -29.80
CA GLY A 16 -4.97 2.35 -29.60
C GLY A 16 -4.84 2.70 -28.12
N ASN A 17 -5.91 2.52 -27.34
CA ASN A 17 -5.90 2.73 -25.89
C ASN A 17 -4.95 1.77 -25.18
N ARG A 18 -4.94 0.48 -25.53
CA ARG A 18 -4.00 -0.50 -24.94
C ARG A 18 -2.55 -0.16 -25.26
N LEU A 19 -2.25 0.29 -26.47
CA LEU A 19 -0.90 0.70 -26.85
C LEU A 19 -0.47 1.97 -26.10
N ALA A 20 -1.32 2.97 -26.00
CA ALA A 20 -1.07 4.22 -25.28
C ALA A 20 -0.87 3.95 -23.77
N PHE A 21 -1.74 3.15 -23.17
CA PHE A 21 -1.62 2.72 -21.76
C PHE A 21 -0.34 1.93 -21.53
N GLY A 22 0.03 1.02 -22.43
CA GLY A 22 1.26 0.24 -22.31
C GLY A 22 2.55 1.08 -22.39
N ARG A 23 2.51 2.22 -23.09
CA ARG A 23 3.64 3.15 -23.23
C ARG A 23 3.77 4.10 -22.04
N ASP A 24 2.67 4.64 -21.59
CA ASP A 24 2.58 5.64 -20.51
C ASP A 24 1.23 5.51 -19.79
N ALA A 25 1.13 4.57 -18.87
CA ALA A 25 -0.10 4.29 -18.16
C ALA A 25 -0.59 5.48 -17.30
N LEU A 26 0.33 6.15 -16.62
CA LEU A 26 -0.02 7.27 -15.74
C LEU A 26 -0.50 8.49 -16.53
N GLY A 27 0.25 8.91 -17.54
CA GLY A 27 -0.15 9.99 -18.41
C GLY A 27 -1.43 9.69 -19.21
N PHE A 28 -1.62 8.42 -19.62
CA PHE A 28 -2.87 7.98 -20.22
C PHE A 28 -4.06 8.22 -19.29
N LEU A 29 -3.99 7.77 -18.04
CA LEU A 29 -5.07 7.92 -17.06
C LEU A 29 -5.37 9.39 -16.75
N LEU A 30 -4.35 10.25 -16.68
CA LEU A 30 -4.56 11.69 -16.51
C LEU A 30 -5.33 12.30 -17.68
N ARG A 31 -5.01 11.93 -18.92
CA ARG A 31 -5.75 12.39 -20.10
C ARG A 31 -7.18 11.87 -20.14
N GLN A 32 -7.40 10.59 -19.74
CA GLN A 32 -8.75 10.02 -19.73
C GLN A 32 -9.68 10.70 -18.71
N ARG A 33 -9.15 11.23 -17.63
CA ARG A 33 -9.92 12.01 -16.67
C ARG A 33 -10.57 13.26 -17.31
N GLU A 34 -9.87 13.90 -18.23
CA GLU A 34 -10.38 15.09 -18.94
C GLU A 34 -11.52 14.78 -19.93
N CYS A 35 -11.70 13.50 -20.27
CA CYS A 35 -12.74 13.06 -21.20
C CYS A 35 -14.13 12.91 -20.56
N GLY A 36 -14.21 12.73 -19.24
CA GLY A 36 -15.49 12.61 -18.51
C GLY A 36 -15.41 11.70 -17.28
N ASP A 37 -16.54 11.58 -16.60
CA ASP A 37 -16.69 10.81 -15.35
C ASP A 37 -16.62 9.31 -15.57
N LEU A 38 -17.13 8.83 -16.73
CA LEU A 38 -17.05 7.44 -17.18
C LEU A 38 -16.50 7.42 -18.62
N VAL A 39 -15.37 6.74 -18.82
CA VAL A 39 -14.69 6.67 -20.11
C VAL A 39 -14.54 5.22 -20.56
N ARG A 40 -14.97 4.91 -21.78
CA ARG A 40 -14.78 3.59 -22.37
C ARG A 40 -13.33 3.41 -22.82
N PHE A 41 -12.65 2.44 -22.23
CA PHE A 41 -11.27 2.07 -22.61
C PHE A 41 -11.25 1.12 -23.81
N ASP A 42 -12.06 0.05 -23.74
CA ASP A 42 -12.33 -0.91 -24.83
C ASP A 42 -13.74 -1.51 -24.67
N ASP A 43 -14.07 -2.58 -25.40
CA ASP A 43 -15.40 -3.19 -25.36
C ASP A 43 -15.75 -3.83 -24.01
N SER A 44 -14.76 -4.08 -23.18
CA SER A 44 -14.89 -4.79 -21.91
C SER A 44 -14.46 -3.99 -20.68
N LEU A 45 -13.85 -2.80 -20.84
CA LEU A 45 -13.28 -2.04 -19.74
C LEU A 45 -13.67 -0.58 -19.82
N TYR A 46 -14.10 -0.03 -18.69
CA TYR A 46 -14.42 1.38 -18.50
C TYR A 46 -13.55 1.97 -17.39
N ILE A 47 -13.18 3.24 -17.50
CA ILE A 47 -12.43 3.99 -16.48
C ILE A 47 -13.40 4.95 -15.80
N VAL A 48 -13.39 4.92 -14.46
CA VAL A 48 -14.23 5.76 -13.61
C VAL A 48 -13.36 6.87 -13.00
N ASN A 49 -13.77 8.12 -13.23
CA ASN A 49 -13.00 9.30 -12.83
C ASN A 49 -13.68 10.16 -11.77
N SER A 50 -15.01 10.09 -11.58
CA SER A 50 -15.68 10.92 -10.58
C SER A 50 -15.76 10.24 -9.22
N PRO A 51 -15.66 11.01 -8.08
CA PRO A 51 -15.77 10.46 -6.74
C PRO A 51 -17.08 9.71 -6.48
N VAL A 52 -18.19 10.16 -7.09
CA VAL A 52 -19.51 9.55 -6.93
C VAL A 52 -19.53 8.15 -7.53
N LEU A 53 -19.02 8.00 -8.76
CA LEU A 53 -18.94 6.69 -9.41
C LEU A 53 -17.88 5.78 -8.74
N VAL A 54 -16.76 6.35 -8.28
CA VAL A 54 -15.75 5.64 -7.48
C VAL A 54 -16.38 5.08 -6.20
N GLU A 55 -17.16 5.89 -5.49
CA GLU A 55 -17.88 5.46 -4.29
C GLU A 55 -18.85 4.31 -4.61
N HIS A 56 -19.64 4.46 -5.69
CA HIS A 56 -20.59 3.44 -6.12
C HIS A 56 -19.89 2.10 -6.39
N VAL A 57 -18.84 2.09 -7.22
CA VAL A 57 -18.10 0.87 -7.57
C VAL A 57 -17.44 0.23 -6.36
N LEU A 58 -16.78 1.03 -5.52
CA LEU A 58 -16.04 0.49 -4.39
C LEU A 58 -16.96 0.00 -3.26
N LYS A 59 -18.09 0.68 -3.00
CA LYS A 59 -19.09 0.25 -2.00
C LYS A 59 -19.81 -1.04 -2.41
N ASN A 60 -20.08 -1.22 -3.69
CA ASN A 60 -20.79 -2.39 -4.21
C ASN A 60 -19.84 -3.56 -4.56
N THR A 61 -18.54 -3.47 -4.20
CA THR A 61 -17.61 -4.60 -4.29
C THR A 61 -18.04 -5.73 -3.34
N ASN A 62 -18.02 -6.97 -3.78
CA ASN A 62 -18.62 -8.17 -3.18
C ASN A 62 -20.17 -8.22 -3.28
N GLY A 63 -20.75 -7.35 -4.10
CA GLY A 63 -22.15 -7.36 -4.51
C GLY A 63 -22.21 -7.41 -6.03
N THR A 64 -22.51 -6.25 -6.64
CA THR A 64 -22.53 -6.08 -8.11
C THR A 64 -21.14 -6.26 -8.75
N TYR A 65 -20.08 -5.99 -7.99
CA TYR A 65 -18.71 -6.06 -8.48
C TYR A 65 -17.86 -7.07 -7.71
N ALA A 66 -16.96 -7.77 -8.39
CA ALA A 66 -16.02 -8.74 -7.83
C ALA A 66 -14.56 -8.36 -8.06
N ILE A 67 -13.68 -8.93 -7.24
CA ILE A 67 -12.24 -9.02 -7.47
C ILE A 67 -11.96 -10.47 -7.88
N THR A 68 -11.50 -10.68 -9.10
CA THR A 68 -11.29 -12.01 -9.69
C THR A 68 -9.86 -12.50 -9.60
N LYS A 69 -8.95 -11.71 -9.04
CA LYS A 69 -7.54 -12.10 -8.86
C LYS A 69 -7.16 -12.01 -7.39
N ASP A 70 -6.44 -13.01 -6.91
CA ASP A 70 -5.87 -13.00 -5.58
C ASP A 70 -4.61 -12.10 -5.48
N LEU A 71 -3.99 -12.08 -4.31
CA LEU A 71 -2.75 -11.34 -4.06
C LEU A 71 -1.56 -11.82 -4.92
N LEU A 72 -1.58 -13.06 -5.37
CA LEU A 72 -0.57 -13.63 -6.25
C LEU A 72 -0.87 -13.36 -7.73
N GLY A 73 -2.03 -12.79 -8.05
CA GLY A 73 -2.48 -12.51 -9.40
C GLY A 73 -3.04 -13.76 -10.10
N GLU A 74 -3.31 -14.84 -9.36
CA GLU A 74 -4.02 -16.01 -9.86
C GLU A 74 -5.54 -15.73 -9.88
N GLU A 75 -6.25 -16.28 -10.87
CA GLU A 75 -7.69 -16.15 -10.94
C GLU A 75 -8.35 -16.89 -9.76
N THR A 76 -9.25 -16.21 -9.09
CA THR A 76 -10.02 -16.76 -7.97
C THR A 76 -11.51 -16.63 -8.27
N ASP A 77 -12.31 -17.51 -7.68
CA ASP A 77 -13.74 -17.29 -7.60
C ASP A 77 -14.03 -16.21 -6.56
N GLY A 78 -13.91 -14.96 -7.01
CA GLY A 78 -14.24 -13.77 -6.21
C GLY A 78 -15.71 -13.45 -6.19
N SER A 79 -16.57 -14.36 -6.72
CA SER A 79 -18.01 -14.17 -6.82
C SER A 79 -18.66 -14.05 -5.44
N ARG A 80 -19.74 -13.31 -5.36
CA ARG A 80 -20.56 -13.13 -4.17
C ARG A 80 -21.06 -14.46 -3.56
N ALA A 81 -21.28 -15.46 -4.41
CA ALA A 81 -21.74 -16.79 -4.00
C ALA A 81 -20.62 -17.69 -3.46
N SER A 82 -19.35 -17.27 -3.57
CA SER A 82 -18.20 -18.08 -3.15
C SER A 82 -18.14 -18.25 -1.64
N ALA A 83 -18.15 -19.50 -1.18
CA ALA A 83 -17.91 -19.83 0.22
C ALA A 83 -16.49 -19.44 0.66
N ASP A 84 -15.53 -19.40 -0.26
CA ASP A 84 -14.16 -18.97 0.01
C ASP A 84 -14.11 -17.46 0.28
N LEU A 85 -14.88 -16.65 -0.45
CA LEU A 85 -15.02 -15.24 -0.19
C LEU A 85 -15.62 -14.98 1.19
N ALA A 86 -16.68 -15.71 1.57
CA ALA A 86 -17.32 -15.57 2.87
C ALA A 86 -16.34 -15.88 4.03
N ARG A 87 -15.60 -16.99 3.92
CA ARG A 87 -14.56 -17.38 4.88
C ARG A 87 -13.43 -16.34 4.95
N TRP A 88 -12.97 -15.88 3.79
CA TRP A 88 -11.93 -14.85 3.72
C TRP A 88 -12.39 -13.53 4.35
N MET A 89 -13.62 -13.09 4.11
CA MET A 89 -14.18 -11.87 4.72
C MET A 89 -14.35 -12.00 6.24
N GLN A 90 -14.69 -13.20 6.74
CA GLN A 90 -14.73 -13.47 8.17
C GLN A 90 -13.35 -13.37 8.81
N ALA A 91 -12.37 -14.07 8.25
CA ALA A 91 -10.99 -14.04 8.70
C ALA A 91 -10.39 -12.61 8.68
N ARG A 92 -10.72 -11.85 7.64
CA ARG A 92 -10.35 -10.43 7.52
C ARG A 92 -10.94 -9.57 8.65
N ARG A 93 -12.22 -9.76 9.02
CA ARG A 93 -12.84 -9.04 10.14
C ARG A 93 -12.15 -9.34 11.47
N LEU A 94 -11.75 -10.59 11.70
CA LEU A 94 -11.03 -11.00 12.90
C LEU A 94 -9.64 -10.35 12.96
N ALA A 95 -8.86 -10.41 11.89
CA ALA A 95 -7.56 -9.75 11.80
C ALA A 95 -7.67 -8.21 12.00
N GLY A 96 -8.76 -7.60 11.54
CA GLY A 96 -9.02 -6.17 11.70
C GLY A 96 -9.11 -5.71 13.16
N ARG A 97 -9.45 -6.61 14.09
CA ARG A 97 -9.44 -6.30 15.53
C ARG A 97 -8.03 -6.00 16.03
N GLY A 98 -7.01 -6.72 15.55
CA GLY A 98 -5.61 -6.49 15.90
C GLY A 98 -5.02 -5.22 15.23
N LEU A 99 -5.56 -4.84 14.09
CA LEU A 99 -5.13 -3.68 13.30
C LEU A 99 -5.84 -2.37 13.72
N ASN A 100 -6.65 -2.41 14.79
CA ASN A 100 -7.31 -1.24 15.34
C ASN A 100 -6.34 -0.34 16.14
N ARG A 101 -6.85 0.83 16.58
CA ARG A 101 -6.05 1.82 17.32
C ARG A 101 -5.43 1.29 18.61
N GLY A 102 -6.10 0.34 19.29
CA GLY A 102 -5.61 -0.23 20.55
C GLY A 102 -4.39 -1.13 20.34
N GLY A 103 -4.48 -2.09 19.41
CA GLY A 103 -3.36 -2.97 19.05
C GLY A 103 -2.15 -2.22 18.51
N LEU A 104 -2.39 -1.14 17.73
CA LEU A 104 -1.30 -0.32 17.18
C LEU A 104 -0.62 0.57 18.23
N ARG A 105 -1.31 1.00 19.29
CA ARG A 105 -0.66 1.72 20.39
C ARG A 105 0.38 0.85 21.09
N ALA A 106 0.04 -0.40 21.31
CA ALA A 106 0.93 -1.35 21.96
C ALA A 106 2.13 -1.75 21.08
N ALA A 107 1.97 -1.77 19.75
CA ALA A 107 3.02 -2.14 18.80
C ALA A 107 3.93 -0.96 18.40
N GLY A 108 3.50 0.29 18.62
CA GLY A 108 4.20 1.48 18.12
C GLY A 108 5.63 1.63 18.63
N ASP A 109 5.86 1.31 19.89
CA ASP A 109 7.20 1.38 20.52
C ASP A 109 8.16 0.36 19.90
N GLY A 110 7.67 -0.85 19.60
CA GLY A 110 8.43 -1.87 18.87
C GLY A 110 8.80 -1.42 17.46
N MET A 111 7.88 -0.77 16.75
CA MET A 111 8.14 -0.27 15.39
C MET A 111 9.31 0.72 15.35
N ALA A 112 9.35 1.67 16.29
CA ALA A 112 10.42 2.66 16.35
C ALA A 112 11.80 2.01 16.58
N ALA A 113 11.88 0.99 17.43
CA ALA A 113 13.11 0.24 17.67
C ALA A 113 13.57 -0.53 16.41
N VAL A 114 12.63 -1.14 15.67
CA VAL A 114 12.94 -1.80 14.38
C VAL A 114 13.51 -0.80 13.39
N VAL A 115 12.85 0.34 13.22
CA VAL A 115 13.30 1.40 12.30
C VAL A 115 14.68 1.92 12.68
N ALA A 116 14.93 2.16 13.98
CA ALA A 116 16.21 2.67 14.47
C ALA A 116 17.36 1.71 14.12
N ARG A 117 17.19 0.40 14.37
CA ARG A 117 18.20 -0.63 14.01
C ARG A 117 18.51 -0.66 12.52
N HIS A 118 17.49 -0.57 11.65
CA HIS A 118 17.69 -0.53 10.20
C HIS A 118 18.42 0.76 9.78
N ALA A 119 18.01 1.91 10.31
CA ALA A 119 18.61 3.19 10.01
C ALA A 119 20.09 3.27 10.43
N GLU A 120 20.46 2.66 11.56
CA GLU A 120 21.86 2.50 11.98
C GLU A 120 22.66 1.66 10.97
N GLY A 121 22.10 0.56 10.49
CA GLY A 121 22.71 -0.26 9.42
C GLY A 121 22.88 0.53 8.12
N TRP A 122 21.87 1.30 7.71
CA TRP A 122 21.95 2.16 6.53
C TRP A 122 23.05 3.24 6.68
N ARG A 123 23.16 3.83 7.87
CA ARG A 123 24.21 4.83 8.16
C ARG A 123 25.60 4.21 8.11
N ALA A 124 25.76 2.97 8.57
CA ALA A 124 27.03 2.25 8.54
C ALA A 124 27.49 1.96 7.09
N THR A 125 26.55 1.67 6.18
CA THR A 125 26.84 1.50 4.73
C THR A 125 27.01 2.84 4.02
N GLY A 126 26.44 3.92 4.53
CA GLY A 126 26.48 5.26 3.97
C GLY A 126 25.64 5.46 2.72
N ARG A 127 25.19 4.40 2.08
CA ARG A 127 24.37 4.42 0.85
C ARG A 127 23.47 3.18 0.78
N ILE A 128 22.20 3.39 0.35
CA ILE A 128 21.21 2.31 0.18
C ILE A 128 20.51 2.40 -1.18
N GLU A 129 20.13 1.27 -1.75
CA GLU A 129 19.06 1.22 -2.75
C GLU A 129 17.73 1.29 -2.01
N ALA A 130 16.96 2.36 -2.27
CA ALA A 130 15.83 2.70 -1.42
C ALA A 130 14.73 1.63 -1.42
N THR A 131 14.43 1.04 -2.59
CA THR A 131 13.38 0.04 -2.70
C THR A 131 13.71 -1.18 -1.85
N ALA A 132 14.88 -1.78 -2.05
CA ALA A 132 15.28 -3.00 -1.32
C ALA A 132 15.40 -2.76 0.19
N ALA A 133 16.05 -1.65 0.61
CA ALA A 133 16.24 -1.33 2.02
C ALA A 133 14.91 -1.05 2.77
N LEU A 134 13.97 -0.38 2.10
CA LEU A 134 12.66 -0.09 2.67
C LEU A 134 11.71 -1.30 2.60
N GLU A 135 11.86 -2.18 1.62
CA GLU A 135 11.16 -3.47 1.58
C GLU A 135 11.60 -4.37 2.74
N GLU A 136 12.89 -4.47 3.02
CA GLU A 136 13.41 -5.21 4.18
C GLU A 136 12.85 -4.65 5.49
N LEU A 137 12.89 -3.33 5.68
CA LEU A 137 12.29 -2.66 6.83
C LEU A 137 10.80 -2.97 6.95
N SER A 138 10.06 -2.82 5.85
CA SER A 138 8.60 -3.03 5.83
C SER A 138 8.23 -4.48 6.13
N ALA A 139 8.96 -5.45 5.57
CA ALA A 139 8.79 -6.87 5.87
C ALA A 139 9.00 -7.16 7.36
N ARG A 140 10.02 -6.57 7.95
CA ARG A 140 10.30 -6.74 9.39
C ARG A 140 9.21 -6.13 10.26
N LEU A 141 8.78 -4.90 9.96
CA LEU A 141 7.72 -4.20 10.70
C LEU A 141 6.42 -5.00 10.72
N ILE A 142 5.96 -5.48 9.57
CA ILE A 142 4.72 -6.26 9.52
C ILE A 142 4.87 -7.65 10.14
N ALA A 143 6.05 -8.28 10.00
CA ALA A 143 6.30 -9.59 10.60
C ALA A 143 6.31 -9.51 12.14
N GLU A 144 6.99 -8.53 12.73
CA GLU A 144 6.96 -8.32 14.18
C GLU A 144 5.57 -7.93 14.69
N PHE A 145 4.82 -7.14 13.92
CA PHE A 145 3.43 -6.80 14.26
C PHE A 145 2.50 -8.01 14.25
N CYS A 146 2.66 -8.91 13.27
CA CYS A 146 1.80 -10.08 13.14
C CYS A 146 2.21 -11.23 14.06
N LEU A 147 3.51 -11.43 14.29
CA LEU A 147 4.07 -12.64 14.88
C LEU A 147 4.90 -12.39 16.16
N GLY A 148 5.19 -11.11 16.49
CA GLY A 148 6.02 -10.71 17.62
C GLY A 148 7.48 -10.46 17.25
N PRO A 149 8.32 -10.08 18.24
CA PRO A 149 9.66 -9.51 18.01
C PRO A 149 10.67 -10.48 17.37
N GLU A 150 10.38 -11.77 17.36
CA GLU A 150 11.25 -12.79 16.77
C GLU A 150 10.52 -13.55 15.64
N PRO A 151 10.25 -12.88 14.48
CA PRO A 151 9.52 -13.49 13.38
C PRO A 151 10.36 -14.49 12.56
N GLY A 152 11.50 -14.93 13.03
CA GLY A 152 12.36 -15.89 12.36
C GLY A 152 12.77 -15.46 10.95
N ARG A 153 12.62 -16.37 9.98
CA ARG A 153 12.94 -16.17 8.57
C ARG A 153 11.81 -15.56 7.74
N VAL A 154 10.73 -15.12 8.38
CA VAL A 154 9.54 -14.60 7.66
C VAL A 154 9.88 -13.40 6.77
N PRO A 155 10.65 -12.39 7.19
CA PRO A 155 10.99 -11.26 6.31
C PRO A 155 11.70 -11.70 5.01
N GLU A 156 12.68 -12.60 5.09
CA GLU A 156 13.40 -13.12 3.92
C GLU A 156 12.50 -13.97 3.01
N LEU A 157 11.57 -14.73 3.60
CA LEU A 157 10.63 -15.56 2.84
C LEU A 157 9.58 -14.70 2.12
N VAL A 158 9.16 -13.58 2.71
CA VAL A 158 8.29 -12.59 2.03
C VAL A 158 9.01 -11.99 0.84
N ALA A 159 10.26 -11.57 0.99
CA ALA A 159 11.06 -11.04 -0.13
C ALA A 159 11.23 -12.08 -1.25
N ARG A 160 11.55 -13.35 -0.91
CA ARG A 160 11.65 -14.45 -1.88
C ARG A 160 10.34 -14.72 -2.62
N LEU A 161 9.20 -14.64 -1.94
CA LEU A 161 7.89 -14.80 -2.56
C LEU A 161 7.65 -13.68 -3.58
N GLN A 162 8.00 -12.45 -3.23
CA GLN A 162 7.86 -11.30 -4.09
C GLN A 162 8.73 -11.40 -5.35
N ASP A 163 10.00 -11.76 -5.19
CA ASP A 163 10.92 -11.99 -6.30
C ASP A 163 10.41 -13.08 -7.25
N ALA A 164 9.79 -14.14 -6.71
CA ALA A 164 9.23 -15.20 -7.52
C ALA A 164 7.96 -14.78 -8.28
N ARG A 165 7.18 -13.84 -7.72
CA ARG A 165 5.93 -13.34 -8.31
C ARG A 165 6.18 -12.48 -9.55
N LEU A 166 7.10 -11.53 -9.50
CA LEU A 166 7.35 -10.58 -10.59
C LEU A 166 7.57 -11.25 -11.95
N PRO A 167 8.47 -12.25 -12.08
CA PRO A 167 8.65 -12.97 -13.33
C PRO A 167 7.45 -13.82 -13.75
N ALA A 168 6.66 -14.34 -12.80
CA ALA A 168 5.50 -15.18 -13.10
C ALA A 168 4.36 -14.38 -13.71
N ALA A 169 4.13 -13.16 -13.24
CA ALA A 169 3.09 -12.25 -13.74
C ALA A 169 3.31 -11.81 -15.20
N VAL A 170 4.56 -11.82 -15.68
CA VAL A 170 4.95 -11.40 -17.04
C VAL A 170 5.14 -12.59 -18.00
N ALA A 171 5.18 -13.82 -17.47
CA ALA A 171 5.46 -15.01 -18.26
C ALA A 171 4.24 -15.44 -19.11
N GLY A 172 4.41 -15.46 -20.42
CA GLY A 172 3.51 -16.11 -21.35
C GLY A 172 3.36 -17.63 -21.11
N THR A 173 2.72 -18.35 -22.03
CA THR A 173 2.57 -19.82 -21.99
C THR A 173 3.88 -20.52 -22.37
N GLY A 174 4.21 -21.66 -21.71
CA GLY A 174 5.35 -22.51 -22.08
C GLY A 174 6.14 -23.05 -20.88
N ARG A 175 7.25 -23.81 -21.17
CA ARG A 175 8.12 -24.44 -20.15
C ARG A 175 8.69 -23.45 -19.13
N VAL A 176 9.03 -22.25 -19.55
CA VAL A 176 9.56 -21.19 -18.69
C VAL A 176 8.48 -20.71 -17.70
N SER A 177 7.22 -20.64 -18.15
CA SER A 177 6.09 -20.31 -17.29
C SER A 177 5.86 -21.38 -16.21
N PHE A 178 5.99 -22.65 -16.54
CA PHE A 178 5.84 -23.74 -15.58
C PHE A 178 6.89 -23.70 -14.45
N LEU A 179 8.16 -23.50 -14.78
CA LEU A 179 9.25 -23.39 -13.79
C LEU A 179 9.07 -22.17 -12.89
N ARG A 180 8.62 -21.04 -13.45
CA ARG A 180 8.35 -19.81 -12.69
C ARG A 180 7.17 -20.00 -11.73
N ARG A 181 6.07 -20.60 -12.19
CA ARG A 181 4.91 -20.93 -11.32
C ARG A 181 5.30 -21.94 -10.23
N ARG A 182 6.17 -22.92 -10.54
CA ARG A 182 6.68 -23.85 -9.54
C ARG A 182 7.50 -23.12 -8.45
N ARG A 183 8.36 -22.18 -8.85
CA ARG A 183 9.15 -21.35 -7.89
C ARG A 183 8.24 -20.49 -7.03
N LEU A 184 7.23 -19.86 -7.61
CA LEU A 184 6.24 -19.06 -6.89
C LEU A 184 5.49 -19.91 -5.85
N ARG A 185 4.97 -21.08 -6.26
CA ARG A 185 4.28 -21.99 -5.34
C ARG A 185 5.20 -22.53 -4.24
N GLN A 186 6.46 -22.78 -4.54
CA GLN A 186 7.43 -23.21 -3.54
C GLN A 186 7.69 -22.08 -2.51
N ALA A 187 7.94 -20.86 -2.97
CA ALA A 187 8.15 -19.71 -2.07
C ALA A 187 6.91 -19.44 -1.18
N ALA A 188 5.69 -19.58 -1.74
CA ALA A 188 4.46 -19.44 -0.98
C ALA A 188 4.31 -20.55 0.09
N ARG A 189 4.67 -21.79 -0.24
CA ARG A 189 4.65 -22.91 0.73
C ARG A 189 5.68 -22.72 1.83
N ASP A 190 6.89 -22.28 1.50
CA ASP A 190 7.97 -22.06 2.47
C ASP A 190 7.55 -20.98 3.48
N LEU A 191 6.95 -19.89 2.99
CA LEU A 191 6.43 -18.83 3.85
C LEU A 191 5.27 -19.34 4.73
N ALA A 192 4.29 -20.03 4.14
CA ALA A 192 3.16 -20.57 4.90
C ALA A 192 3.60 -21.57 5.96
N ALA A 193 4.60 -22.43 5.69
CA ALA A 193 5.15 -23.39 6.64
C ALA A 193 5.83 -22.69 7.84
N GLU A 194 6.62 -21.66 7.58
CA GLU A 194 7.28 -20.90 8.65
C GLU A 194 6.27 -20.11 9.50
N VAL A 195 5.29 -19.46 8.87
CA VAL A 195 4.19 -18.78 9.57
C VAL A 195 3.40 -19.78 10.41
N SER A 196 3.06 -20.96 9.85
CA SER A 196 2.36 -22.03 10.56
C SER A 196 3.12 -22.47 11.80
N ARG A 197 4.43 -22.65 11.69
CA ARG A 197 5.31 -23.01 12.83
C ARG A 197 5.28 -21.95 13.92
N LEU A 198 5.38 -20.67 13.56
CA LEU A 198 5.41 -19.54 14.51
C LEU A 198 4.05 -19.33 15.18
N VAL A 199 2.95 -19.45 14.43
CA VAL A 199 1.58 -19.37 14.97
C VAL A 199 1.31 -20.53 15.90
N ALA A 200 1.72 -21.76 15.52
CA ALA A 200 1.56 -22.94 16.38
C ALA A 200 2.36 -22.85 17.69
N ALA A 201 3.53 -22.23 17.67
CA ALA A 201 4.35 -22.03 18.87
C ALA A 201 3.72 -21.06 19.89
N ARG A 202 2.74 -20.25 19.46
CA ARG A 202 2.00 -19.31 20.32
C ARG A 202 0.68 -19.88 20.85
N ASP A 203 0.23 -21.03 20.35
CA ASP A 203 -1.03 -21.67 20.74
C ASP A 203 -0.90 -22.37 22.09
N PRO A 204 -1.53 -21.87 23.18
CA PRO A 204 -1.41 -22.44 24.53
C PRO A 204 -1.94 -23.87 24.64
N GLY A 205 -2.83 -24.27 23.72
CA GLY A 205 -3.40 -25.63 23.65
C GLY A 205 -2.46 -26.68 23.06
N ARG A 206 -1.29 -26.29 22.53
CA ARG A 206 -0.32 -27.21 21.93
C ARG A 206 0.87 -27.48 22.86
N ALA A 207 1.27 -28.73 22.95
CA ALA A 207 2.43 -29.14 23.73
C ALA A 207 3.71 -28.42 23.22
N GLY A 208 4.43 -27.75 24.10
CA GLY A 208 5.63 -26.98 23.78
C GLY A 208 5.38 -25.50 23.47
N ALA A 209 4.17 -24.99 23.70
CA ALA A 209 3.91 -23.56 23.58
C ALA A 209 4.77 -22.77 24.57
N THR A 210 5.55 -21.84 24.06
CA THR A 210 6.28 -20.88 24.90
C THR A 210 5.27 -19.84 25.37
N GLN A 211 4.93 -19.83 26.66
CA GLN A 211 4.20 -18.71 27.24
C GLN A 211 5.09 -17.47 27.12
N VAL A 212 4.80 -16.63 26.16
CA VAL A 212 5.42 -15.30 26.07
C VAL A 212 4.71 -14.42 27.10
N GLY A 213 5.07 -14.63 28.36
CA GLY A 213 4.51 -13.88 29.48
C GLY A 213 4.81 -12.39 29.32
N GLY A 214 3.79 -11.54 29.43
CA GLY A 214 3.92 -10.08 29.43
C GLY A 214 4.11 -9.40 28.08
N ALA A 215 4.10 -10.11 26.97
CA ALA A 215 4.19 -9.53 25.64
C ALA A 215 2.84 -8.93 25.21
N THR A 216 2.90 -7.79 24.55
CA THR A 216 1.75 -7.20 23.86
C THR A 216 1.13 -8.20 22.90
N PRO A 217 -0.21 -8.40 22.90
CA PRO A 217 -0.86 -9.29 21.96
C PRO A 217 -0.59 -8.86 20.52
N VAL A 218 -0.20 -9.83 19.68
CA VAL A 218 0.01 -9.64 18.24
C VAL A 218 -1.17 -10.19 17.45
N VAL A 219 -1.19 -9.96 16.15
CA VAL A 219 -2.30 -10.43 15.28
C VAL A 219 -2.48 -11.95 15.37
N ALA A 220 -1.38 -12.72 15.45
CA ALA A 220 -1.43 -14.17 15.59
C ALA A 220 -2.18 -14.62 16.84
N ASP A 221 -2.03 -13.94 17.98
CA ASP A 221 -2.70 -14.32 19.22
C ASP A 221 -4.23 -14.20 19.09
N LEU A 222 -4.71 -13.11 18.48
CA LEU A 222 -6.14 -12.90 18.22
C LEU A 222 -6.72 -13.92 17.25
N LEU A 223 -5.93 -14.36 16.27
CA LEU A 223 -6.35 -15.37 15.31
C LEU A 223 -6.39 -16.77 15.97
N ILE A 224 -5.47 -17.08 16.90
CA ILE A 224 -5.47 -18.31 17.70
C ILE A 224 -6.71 -18.34 18.61
N GLU A 225 -7.03 -17.24 19.29
CA GLU A 225 -8.25 -17.11 20.08
C GLU A 225 -9.49 -17.42 19.22
N ALA A 226 -9.57 -16.84 18.02
CA ALA A 226 -10.64 -17.11 17.08
C ALA A 226 -10.69 -18.59 16.60
N CYS A 227 -9.55 -19.28 16.55
CA CYS A 227 -9.50 -20.72 16.27
C CYS A 227 -10.06 -21.54 17.44
N THR A 228 -9.71 -21.17 18.67
CA THR A 228 -10.21 -21.82 19.89
C THR A 228 -11.73 -21.69 20.01
N ASP A 229 -12.27 -20.53 19.63
CA ASP A 229 -13.72 -20.24 19.60
C ASP A 229 -14.44 -20.89 18.41
N GLY A 230 -13.72 -21.62 17.55
CA GLY A 230 -14.29 -22.25 16.35
C GLY A 230 -14.71 -21.26 15.25
N ALA A 231 -14.39 -19.98 15.39
CA ALA A 231 -14.72 -18.94 14.41
C ALA A 231 -13.78 -18.96 13.17
N LEU A 232 -12.61 -19.60 13.29
CA LEU A 232 -11.60 -19.68 12.23
C LEU A 232 -10.90 -21.05 12.30
N THR A 233 -10.49 -21.59 11.16
CA THR A 233 -9.58 -22.72 11.12
C THR A 233 -8.14 -22.28 11.30
N PHE A 234 -7.26 -23.16 11.77
CA PHE A 234 -5.84 -22.86 11.90
C PHE A 234 -5.21 -22.47 10.55
N ASP A 235 -5.52 -23.20 9.48
CA ASP A 235 -5.04 -22.85 8.13
C ASP A 235 -5.59 -21.50 7.65
N GLY A 236 -6.80 -21.15 8.06
CA GLY A 236 -7.38 -19.82 7.84
C GLY A 236 -6.59 -18.73 8.54
N ALA A 237 -6.18 -18.94 9.80
CA ALA A 237 -5.35 -18.02 10.55
C ALA A 237 -3.98 -17.81 9.88
N VAL A 238 -3.31 -18.90 9.49
CA VAL A 238 -2.04 -18.85 8.74
C VAL A 238 -2.19 -18.07 7.44
N SER A 239 -3.26 -18.35 6.68
CA SER A 239 -3.52 -17.66 5.41
C SER A 239 -3.71 -16.15 5.58
N VAL A 240 -4.39 -15.73 6.65
CA VAL A 240 -4.57 -14.30 6.97
C VAL A 240 -3.24 -13.62 7.32
N VAL A 241 -2.40 -14.27 8.11
CA VAL A 241 -1.07 -13.74 8.45
C VAL A 241 -0.23 -13.60 7.18
N VAL A 242 -0.16 -14.65 6.35
CA VAL A 242 0.58 -14.63 5.07
C VAL A 242 0.09 -13.50 4.16
N ALA A 243 -1.23 -13.32 4.04
CA ALA A 243 -1.82 -12.26 3.23
C ALA A 243 -1.44 -10.87 3.72
N ASN A 244 -1.43 -10.63 5.04
CA ASN A 244 -1.03 -9.35 5.63
C ASN A 244 0.47 -9.07 5.43
N LEU A 245 1.32 -10.08 5.64
CA LEU A 245 2.77 -9.98 5.41
C LEU A 245 3.07 -9.58 3.97
N PHE A 246 2.44 -10.25 3.02
CA PHE A 246 2.63 -10.00 1.60
C PHE A 246 2.11 -8.62 1.17
N ALA A 247 0.91 -8.23 1.62
CA ALA A 247 0.28 -6.97 1.22
C ALA A 247 1.00 -5.72 1.75
N ALA A 248 1.60 -5.79 2.95
CA ALA A 248 2.25 -4.64 3.58
C ALA A 248 3.69 -4.40 3.09
N HIS A 249 4.35 -5.42 2.56
CA HIS A 249 5.77 -5.39 2.23
C HIS A 249 6.13 -4.30 1.20
N GLU A 250 5.68 -4.42 -0.04
CA GLU A 250 6.03 -3.48 -1.13
C GLU A 250 5.33 -2.11 -0.98
N THR A 251 4.07 -2.11 -0.52
CA THR A 251 3.25 -0.90 -0.54
C THR A 251 3.77 0.16 0.43
N THR A 252 4.13 -0.24 1.65
CA THR A 252 4.70 0.67 2.65
C THR A 252 6.09 1.14 2.23
N ALA A 253 6.92 0.23 1.70
CA ALA A 253 8.25 0.55 1.19
C ALA A 253 8.20 1.59 0.06
N ALA A 254 7.32 1.39 -0.93
CA ALA A 254 7.14 2.31 -2.04
C ALA A 254 6.70 3.71 -1.58
N ALA A 255 5.75 3.77 -0.63
CA ALA A 255 5.29 5.04 -0.08
C ALA A 255 6.41 5.79 0.67
N LEU A 256 7.22 5.09 1.48
CA LEU A 256 8.38 5.67 2.17
C LEU A 256 9.46 6.13 1.18
N ALA A 257 9.71 5.38 0.11
CA ALA A 257 10.68 5.78 -0.92
C ALA A 257 10.27 7.09 -1.60
N TRP A 258 8.98 7.24 -1.95
CA TRP A 258 8.45 8.50 -2.46
C TRP A 258 8.54 9.62 -1.43
N LEU A 259 8.20 9.35 -0.17
CA LEU A 259 8.22 10.32 0.90
C LEU A 259 9.62 10.94 1.08
N PHE A 260 10.65 10.13 1.20
CA PHE A 260 12.02 10.63 1.37
C PHE A 260 12.50 11.39 0.13
N LEU A 261 12.17 10.93 -1.07
CA LEU A 261 12.49 11.63 -2.31
C LEU A 261 11.82 13.02 -2.36
N LEU A 262 10.55 13.12 -1.97
CA LEU A 262 9.78 14.35 -2.00
C LEU A 262 10.24 15.37 -0.94
N LEU A 263 10.57 14.90 0.25
CA LEU A 263 11.11 15.77 1.32
C LEU A 263 12.42 16.42 0.90
N GLU A 264 13.33 15.68 0.27
CA GLU A 264 14.60 16.23 -0.20
C GLU A 264 14.44 17.27 -1.33
N ARG A 265 13.34 17.23 -2.05
CA ARG A 265 12.98 18.25 -3.04
C ARG A 265 12.42 19.54 -2.43
N GLN A 266 12.03 19.49 -1.15
CA GLN A 266 11.43 20.60 -0.43
C GLN A 266 12.16 20.90 0.90
N PRO A 267 13.34 21.54 0.87
CA PRO A 267 14.17 21.75 2.06
C PRO A 267 13.46 22.47 3.21
N ARG A 268 12.55 23.42 2.90
CA ARG A 268 11.77 24.12 3.92
C ARG A 268 10.80 23.19 4.65
N LEU A 269 10.13 22.31 3.91
CA LEU A 269 9.23 21.31 4.48
C LEU A 269 10.01 20.25 5.27
N HIS A 270 11.14 19.78 4.74
CA HIS A 270 12.04 18.89 5.46
C HIS A 270 12.46 19.50 6.82
N GLY A 271 12.87 20.78 6.85
CA GLY A 271 13.18 21.48 8.09
C GLY A 271 12.01 21.51 9.07
N ARG A 272 10.79 21.79 8.60
CA ARG A 272 9.57 21.78 9.46
C ARG A 272 9.29 20.41 10.08
N VAL A 273 9.52 19.31 9.34
CA VAL A 273 9.37 17.95 9.89
C VAL A 273 10.44 17.69 10.96
N VAL A 274 11.69 18.05 10.69
CA VAL A 274 12.80 17.91 11.67
C VAL A 274 12.52 18.73 12.93
N ASP A 275 12.09 19.99 12.80
CA ASP A 275 11.75 20.87 13.93
C ASP A 275 10.59 20.29 14.77
N GLU A 276 9.56 19.69 14.11
CA GLU A 276 8.47 19.01 14.82
C GLU A 276 9.01 17.82 15.60
N VAL A 277 9.79 16.96 14.95
CA VAL A 277 10.38 15.75 15.55
C VAL A 277 11.25 16.13 16.75
N ASP A 278 12.08 17.15 16.64
CA ASP A 278 12.94 17.63 17.75
C ASP A 278 12.12 18.15 18.94
N ARG A 279 11.13 18.98 18.65
CA ARG A 279 10.28 19.57 19.69
C ARG A 279 9.47 18.52 20.43
N GLU A 280 8.90 17.55 19.69
CA GLU A 280 7.98 16.56 20.29
C GLU A 280 8.70 15.36 20.92
N LEU A 281 9.87 15.01 20.39
CA LEU A 281 10.57 13.80 20.84
C LEU A 281 11.78 14.07 21.74
N GLY A 282 12.41 15.25 21.63
CA GLY A 282 13.57 15.60 22.47
C GLY A 282 14.72 14.60 22.36
N GLY A 283 14.93 13.97 21.20
CA GLY A 283 15.97 12.98 20.94
C GLY A 283 15.63 11.54 21.29
N ARG A 284 14.48 11.26 21.91
CA ARG A 284 14.00 9.90 22.14
C ARG A 284 13.33 9.31 20.89
N LEU A 285 13.16 7.98 20.86
CA LEU A 285 12.35 7.33 19.83
C LEU A 285 10.86 7.70 19.96
N PRO A 286 10.13 7.82 18.83
CA PRO A 286 8.68 8.04 18.86
C PRO A 286 7.95 6.82 19.42
N THR A 287 6.84 7.10 20.08
CA THR A 287 5.87 6.11 20.54
C THR A 287 4.51 6.33 19.86
N ALA A 288 3.60 5.40 20.00
CA ALA A 288 2.23 5.61 19.50
C ALA A 288 1.51 6.80 20.18
N ALA A 289 1.90 7.18 21.39
CA ALA A 289 1.35 8.34 22.09
C ALA A 289 1.78 9.68 21.47
N ASP A 290 2.85 9.69 20.69
CA ASP A 290 3.35 10.88 20.02
C ASP A 290 2.62 11.20 18.71
N LEU A 291 1.97 10.22 18.09
CA LEU A 291 1.31 10.37 16.78
C LEU A 291 0.38 11.60 16.68
N PRO A 292 -0.47 11.93 17.68
CA PRO A 292 -1.33 13.11 17.60
C PRO A 292 -0.56 14.45 17.57
N ARG A 293 0.70 14.46 17.98
CA ARG A 293 1.58 15.63 17.99
C ARG A 293 2.45 15.75 16.74
N LEU A 294 2.67 14.64 16.02
CA LEU A 294 3.46 14.59 14.77
C LEU A 294 2.60 14.96 13.56
N ARG A 295 1.95 16.13 13.61
CA ARG A 295 0.94 16.58 12.65
C ARG A 295 1.52 16.91 11.28
N VAL A 296 2.68 17.54 11.22
CA VAL A 296 3.38 17.86 9.96
C VAL A 296 3.87 16.56 9.32
N THR A 297 4.44 15.67 10.11
CA THR A 297 4.89 14.36 9.65
C THR A 297 3.73 13.53 9.09
N GLU A 298 2.58 13.48 9.77
CA GLU A 298 1.38 12.80 9.28
C GLU A 298 0.83 13.45 8.00
N ALA A 299 0.85 14.77 7.91
CA ALA A 299 0.44 15.49 6.72
C ALA A 299 1.33 15.18 5.51
N VAL A 300 2.63 15.06 5.70
CA VAL A 300 3.59 14.63 4.67
C VAL A 300 3.27 13.21 4.20
N VAL A 301 2.98 12.27 5.11
CA VAL A 301 2.58 10.91 4.76
C VAL A 301 1.29 10.91 3.92
N LYS A 302 0.26 11.66 4.34
CA LYS A 302 -1.00 11.76 3.59
C LYS A 302 -0.82 12.35 2.20
N GLU A 303 -0.02 13.40 2.09
CA GLU A 303 0.24 14.04 0.79
C GLU A 303 1.07 13.14 -0.13
N THR A 304 2.01 12.39 0.42
CA THR A 304 2.74 11.37 -0.33
C THR A 304 1.79 10.32 -0.91
N LEU A 305 0.88 9.79 -0.11
CA LEU A 305 -0.12 8.82 -0.53
C LEU A 305 -1.14 9.40 -1.52
N ARG A 306 -1.44 10.70 -1.44
CA ARG A 306 -2.26 11.38 -2.45
C ARG A 306 -1.55 11.39 -3.79
N MET A 307 -0.31 11.86 -3.81
CA MET A 307 0.43 12.01 -5.06
C MET A 307 0.96 10.68 -5.61
N TYR A 308 1.39 9.78 -4.76
CA TYR A 308 2.00 8.50 -5.14
C TYR A 308 1.35 7.34 -4.41
N PRO A 309 0.04 7.09 -4.64
CA PRO A 309 -0.62 5.93 -4.05
C PRO A 309 0.02 4.65 -4.59
N PRO A 310 0.52 3.75 -3.74
CA PRO A 310 1.13 2.50 -4.21
C PRO A 310 0.19 1.70 -5.10
N LEU A 311 -1.09 1.59 -4.72
CA LEU A 311 -2.15 1.06 -5.58
C LEU A 311 -2.72 2.19 -6.44
N TRP A 312 -2.10 2.44 -7.56
CA TRP A 312 -2.43 3.52 -8.49
C TRP A 312 -3.59 3.19 -9.45
N TYR A 313 -3.98 1.90 -9.52
CA TYR A 313 -4.99 1.35 -10.40
C TYR A 313 -5.72 0.19 -9.72
N LEU A 314 -7.05 0.21 -9.68
CA LEU A 314 -7.92 -0.79 -9.09
C LEU A 314 -8.93 -1.23 -10.15
N GLU A 315 -9.08 -2.53 -10.36
CA GLU A 315 -10.05 -3.10 -11.30
C GLU A 315 -11.10 -3.92 -10.58
N ARG A 316 -12.31 -3.90 -11.12
CA ARG A 316 -13.45 -4.70 -10.69
C ARG A 316 -14.13 -5.31 -11.91
N VAL A 317 -14.68 -6.50 -11.76
CA VAL A 317 -15.50 -7.18 -12.76
C VAL A 317 -16.94 -7.12 -12.32
N LEU A 318 -17.86 -6.84 -13.24
CA LEU A 318 -19.29 -6.87 -12.96
C LEU A 318 -19.78 -8.33 -12.90
N GLU A 319 -20.52 -8.66 -11.84
CA GLU A 319 -21.26 -9.93 -11.71
C GLU A 319 -22.74 -9.76 -12.05
N GLU A 320 -23.28 -8.58 -11.85
CA GLU A 320 -24.66 -8.22 -12.15
C GLU A 320 -24.70 -6.99 -13.06
N PRO A 321 -25.76 -6.78 -13.88
CA PRO A 321 -25.91 -5.58 -14.67
C PRO A 321 -25.94 -4.31 -13.79
N ASP A 322 -25.36 -3.23 -14.24
CA ASP A 322 -25.36 -1.95 -13.55
C ASP A 322 -25.48 -0.79 -14.55
N VAL A 323 -25.83 0.38 -14.05
CA VAL A 323 -25.87 1.62 -14.85
C VAL A 323 -24.97 2.66 -14.20
N LEU A 324 -23.88 3.01 -14.89
CA LEU A 324 -22.97 4.07 -14.48
C LEU A 324 -23.07 5.25 -15.44
N ASP A 325 -23.35 6.44 -14.93
CA ASP A 325 -23.48 7.68 -15.71
C ASP A 325 -24.38 7.52 -16.95
N GLY A 326 -25.51 6.80 -16.79
CA GLY A 326 -26.46 6.51 -17.86
C GLY A 326 -26.02 5.43 -18.86
N VAL A 327 -24.84 4.83 -18.69
CA VAL A 327 -24.34 3.72 -19.52
C VAL A 327 -24.67 2.39 -18.86
N ALA A 328 -25.42 1.53 -19.57
CA ALA A 328 -25.70 0.18 -19.12
C ALA A 328 -24.46 -0.71 -19.30
N LEU A 329 -24.00 -1.31 -18.21
CA LEU A 329 -22.88 -2.24 -18.16
C LEU A 329 -23.41 -3.66 -17.90
N LEU A 330 -22.76 -4.64 -18.52
CA LEU A 330 -23.17 -6.04 -18.48
C LEU A 330 -22.19 -6.89 -17.63
N PRO A 331 -22.66 -8.03 -17.09
CA PRO A 331 -21.79 -8.99 -16.40
C PRO A 331 -20.60 -9.39 -17.27
N GLY A 332 -19.44 -9.52 -16.63
CA GLY A 332 -18.15 -9.80 -17.28
C GLY A 332 -17.41 -8.57 -17.79
N GLN A 333 -18.07 -7.41 -17.91
CA GLN A 333 -17.38 -6.15 -18.17
C GLN A 333 -16.63 -5.69 -16.90
N ARG A 334 -15.65 -4.82 -17.11
CA ARG A 334 -14.75 -4.36 -16.05
C ARG A 334 -14.82 -2.84 -15.89
N VAL A 335 -14.62 -2.41 -14.67
CA VAL A 335 -14.46 -1.00 -14.34
C VAL A 335 -13.14 -0.80 -13.61
N ALA A 336 -12.43 0.26 -13.97
CA ALA A 336 -11.17 0.64 -13.37
C ALA A 336 -11.29 2.00 -12.66
N VAL A 337 -10.73 2.09 -11.47
CA VAL A 337 -10.57 3.31 -10.69
C VAL A 337 -9.08 3.59 -10.57
N SER A 338 -8.66 4.81 -10.85
CA SER A 338 -7.27 5.23 -10.65
C SER A 338 -7.18 6.23 -9.50
N PRO A 339 -6.73 5.80 -8.29
CA PRO A 339 -6.39 6.76 -7.23
C PRO A 339 -5.38 7.81 -7.68
N PHE A 340 -4.40 7.43 -8.51
CA PHE A 340 -3.40 8.34 -9.04
C PHE A 340 -4.00 9.49 -9.87
N ALA A 341 -4.95 9.19 -10.74
CA ALA A 341 -5.62 10.21 -11.57
C ALA A 341 -6.62 11.02 -10.75
N LEU A 342 -7.44 10.35 -9.92
CA LEU A 342 -8.45 10.97 -9.06
C LEU A 342 -7.84 12.00 -8.10
N HIS A 343 -6.73 11.64 -7.45
CA HIS A 343 -6.05 12.52 -6.51
C HIS A 343 -5.33 13.72 -7.17
N ARG A 344 -5.31 13.79 -8.49
CA ARG A 344 -4.75 14.90 -9.28
C ARG A 344 -5.80 15.71 -10.01
N ASP A 345 -7.05 15.55 -9.63
CA ASP A 345 -8.15 16.29 -10.23
C ASP A 345 -8.19 17.74 -9.71
N PRO A 346 -8.07 18.76 -10.59
CA PRO A 346 -8.16 20.16 -10.19
C PRO A 346 -9.57 20.57 -9.73
N ALA A 347 -10.60 19.80 -10.05
CA ALA A 347 -11.94 20.00 -9.48
C ALA A 347 -12.04 19.55 -8.02
N LEU A 348 -11.11 18.71 -7.55
CA LEU A 348 -11.09 18.13 -6.20
C LEU A 348 -10.00 18.71 -5.30
N TYR A 349 -8.89 19.14 -5.88
CA TYR A 349 -7.72 19.61 -5.14
C TYR A 349 -7.17 20.90 -5.75
N ASP A 350 -7.01 21.92 -4.94
CA ASP A 350 -6.23 23.11 -5.31
C ASP A 350 -4.77 22.71 -5.53
N GLU A 351 -4.14 23.23 -6.61
CA GLU A 351 -2.78 22.89 -7.00
C GLU A 351 -2.50 21.36 -6.96
N PRO A 352 -3.27 20.55 -7.73
CA PRO A 352 -3.29 19.09 -7.57
C PRO A 352 -1.94 18.43 -7.88
N LEU A 353 -1.06 19.08 -8.62
CA LEU A 353 0.28 18.60 -8.95
C LEU A 353 1.35 19.07 -7.96
N ALA A 354 1.03 20.00 -7.05
CA ALA A 354 1.93 20.44 -6.01
C ALA A 354 1.92 19.47 -4.82
N PHE A 355 3.10 19.21 -4.25
CA PHE A 355 3.23 18.50 -2.97
C PHE A 355 3.02 19.49 -1.83
N HIS A 356 1.81 19.56 -1.30
CA HIS A 356 1.35 20.57 -0.36
C HIS A 356 0.72 19.93 0.89
N PRO A 357 1.52 19.47 1.87
CA PRO A 357 1.02 18.80 3.07
C PRO A 357 0.10 19.65 3.95
N ASP A 358 0.21 20.99 3.90
CA ASP A 358 -0.62 21.87 4.74
C ASP A 358 -2.12 21.71 4.50
N ARG A 359 -2.53 21.20 3.32
CA ARG A 359 -3.94 20.82 3.06
C ARG A 359 -4.50 19.79 4.05
N TRP A 360 -3.65 19.05 4.74
CA TRP A 360 -4.04 18.04 5.74
C TRP A 360 -3.99 18.54 7.17
N ILE A 361 -3.34 19.69 7.41
CA ILE A 361 -3.17 20.29 8.75
C ILE A 361 -4.34 21.20 9.06
N ASP A 362 -4.68 22.07 8.14
CA ASP A 362 -5.76 23.06 8.31
C ASP A 362 -7.06 22.54 7.69
N ARG A 363 -7.89 21.92 8.52
CA ARG A 363 -9.19 21.42 8.11
C ARG A 363 -10.18 22.53 7.72
N ALA A 364 -9.94 23.77 8.14
CA ALA A 364 -10.77 24.91 7.77
C ALA A 364 -10.42 25.45 6.37
N ALA A 365 -9.16 25.33 5.97
CA ALA A 365 -8.69 25.69 4.64
C ALA A 365 -8.87 24.57 3.61
N SER A 366 -9.07 23.33 4.08
CA SER A 366 -9.35 22.20 3.16
C SER A 366 -10.84 22.21 2.83
N PRO A 367 -11.26 22.40 1.58
CA PRO A 367 -12.64 22.20 1.21
C PRO A 367 -13.06 20.82 1.73
N ARG A 368 -14.32 20.69 2.18
CA ARG A 368 -14.87 19.38 2.56
C ARG A 368 -14.79 18.49 1.33
N VAL A 369 -13.67 17.77 1.23
CA VAL A 369 -13.44 16.85 0.12
C VAL A 369 -14.53 15.79 0.25
N PRO A 370 -15.47 15.65 -0.71
CA PRO A 370 -16.52 14.65 -0.63
C PRO A 370 -15.94 13.27 -0.36
N GLY A 371 -16.68 12.38 0.25
CA GLY A 371 -16.23 11.01 0.43
C GLY A 371 -15.71 10.41 -0.89
N TYR A 372 -14.74 9.54 -0.82
CA TYR A 372 -14.12 8.86 -1.98
C TYR A 372 -13.33 9.77 -2.96
N THR A 373 -12.96 10.96 -2.55
CA THR A 373 -11.98 11.77 -3.30
C THR A 373 -10.53 11.42 -2.92
N TYR A 374 -10.31 10.93 -1.69
CA TYR A 374 -9.01 10.46 -1.19
C TYR A 374 -9.10 8.98 -0.85
N VAL A 375 -8.62 8.13 -1.76
CA VAL A 375 -8.76 6.67 -1.70
C VAL A 375 -7.43 5.92 -1.87
N PRO A 376 -6.33 6.33 -1.20
CA PRO A 376 -5.04 5.65 -1.35
C PRO A 376 -5.07 4.22 -0.80
N PHE A 377 -6.05 3.93 0.06
CA PHE A 377 -6.31 2.63 0.66
C PHE A 377 -7.54 1.93 0.05
N GLY A 378 -8.04 2.42 -1.09
CA GLY A 378 -9.30 1.97 -1.67
C GLY A 378 -10.51 2.38 -0.84
N GLY A 379 -11.60 1.61 -0.93
CA GLY A 379 -12.85 1.88 -0.24
C GLY A 379 -13.79 0.68 -0.19
N GLY A 380 -14.93 0.85 0.49
CA GLY A 380 -15.97 -0.17 0.61
C GLY A 380 -15.51 -1.43 1.36
N PRO A 381 -16.15 -2.59 1.12
CA PRO A 381 -15.85 -3.84 1.84
C PRO A 381 -14.42 -4.33 1.66
N ARG A 382 -13.74 -3.88 0.60
CA ARG A 382 -12.36 -4.25 0.28
C ARG A 382 -11.34 -3.14 0.58
N MET A 383 -11.71 -2.12 1.33
CA MET A 383 -10.76 -1.10 1.79
C MET A 383 -9.57 -1.74 2.50
N CYS A 384 -8.37 -1.23 2.34
CA CYS A 384 -7.16 -1.79 2.96
C CYS A 384 -7.35 -2.03 4.46
N LEU A 385 -7.12 -3.25 4.91
CA LEU A 385 -7.21 -3.62 6.32
C LEU A 385 -6.13 -2.93 7.14
N GLY A 386 -4.93 -2.81 6.57
CA GLY A 386 -3.76 -2.20 7.16
C GLY A 386 -3.66 -0.68 6.99
N ALA A 387 -4.74 0.03 6.60
CA ALA A 387 -4.67 1.48 6.36
C ALA A 387 -4.13 2.26 7.55
N HIS A 388 -4.58 1.91 8.75
CA HIS A 388 -4.11 2.55 9.97
C HIS A 388 -2.69 2.12 10.33
N PHE A 389 -2.39 0.81 10.25
CA PHE A 389 -1.03 0.28 10.44
C PHE A 389 -0.03 0.96 9.49
N GLY A 390 -0.32 1.00 8.19
CA GLY A 390 0.58 1.60 7.20
C GLY A 390 0.84 3.09 7.47
N THR A 391 -0.21 3.84 7.83
CA THR A 391 -0.05 5.26 8.18
C THR A 391 0.82 5.43 9.42
N VAL A 392 0.56 4.68 10.49
CA VAL A 392 1.35 4.71 11.75
C VAL A 392 2.80 4.31 11.48
N ALA A 393 3.03 3.22 10.76
CA ALA A 393 4.37 2.74 10.42
C ALA A 393 5.16 3.79 9.62
N MET A 394 4.52 4.45 8.65
CA MET A 394 5.17 5.51 7.88
C MET A 394 5.50 6.75 8.73
N VAL A 395 4.59 7.19 9.61
CA VAL A 395 4.85 8.33 10.51
C VAL A 395 6.00 8.01 11.48
N ILE A 396 5.96 6.84 12.13
CA ILE A 396 7.02 6.39 13.04
C ILE A 396 8.35 6.24 12.29
N ALA A 397 8.35 5.63 11.10
CA ALA A 397 9.58 5.46 10.32
C ALA A 397 10.18 6.81 9.93
N THR A 398 9.35 7.74 9.44
CA THR A 398 9.80 9.09 9.07
C THR A 398 10.37 9.83 10.27
N ALA A 399 9.66 9.87 11.39
CA ALA A 399 10.11 10.55 12.61
C ALA A 399 11.40 9.92 13.17
N THR A 400 11.50 8.58 13.21
CA THR A 400 12.68 7.86 13.71
C THR A 400 13.90 8.12 12.84
N VAL A 401 13.77 8.03 11.52
CA VAL A 401 14.89 8.28 10.60
C VAL A 401 15.35 9.73 10.70
N LEU A 402 14.43 10.68 10.57
CA LEU A 402 14.77 12.12 10.53
C LEU A 402 15.21 12.67 11.88
N SER A 403 14.94 11.99 12.99
CA SER A 403 15.51 12.37 14.30
C SER A 403 17.03 12.21 14.36
N ARG A 404 17.63 11.38 13.50
CA ARG A 404 19.06 11.02 13.57
C ARG A 404 19.81 11.22 12.26
N TYR A 405 19.15 10.92 11.14
CA TYR A 405 19.77 10.82 9.83
C TYR A 405 19.06 11.66 8.80
N ARG A 406 19.76 11.89 7.72
CA ARG A 406 19.27 12.48 6.50
C ARG A 406 19.43 11.47 5.36
N LEU A 407 18.39 11.32 4.56
CA LEU A 407 18.38 10.48 3.36
C LEU A 407 18.26 11.38 2.14
N SER A 408 19.32 11.52 1.36
CA SER A 408 19.31 12.37 0.15
C SER A 408 19.60 11.54 -1.10
N PRO A 409 18.90 11.81 -2.23
CA PRO A 409 19.18 11.12 -3.47
C PRO A 409 20.63 11.24 -3.87
N ALA A 410 21.27 10.10 -4.20
CA ALA A 410 22.64 10.11 -4.71
C ALA A 410 22.71 10.95 -5.99
N PRO A 411 23.80 11.71 -6.22
CA PRO A 411 23.90 12.63 -7.35
C PRO A 411 23.75 11.97 -8.72
N ASP A 412 24.12 10.71 -8.80
CA ASP A 412 24.14 9.87 -10.00
C ASP A 412 22.88 9.04 -10.21
N CYS A 413 21.92 9.07 -9.28
CA CYS A 413 20.69 8.29 -9.42
C CYS A 413 19.63 9.00 -10.26
N THR A 414 18.94 8.21 -11.09
CA THR A 414 17.84 8.63 -11.96
C THR A 414 16.63 7.72 -11.71
N PRO A 415 15.88 7.95 -10.63
CA PRO A 415 14.71 7.13 -10.36
C PRO A 415 13.65 7.29 -11.44
N VAL A 416 13.06 6.16 -11.84
CA VAL A 416 11.97 6.13 -12.83
C VAL A 416 10.70 5.60 -12.22
N PHE A 417 9.55 6.03 -12.75
CA PHE A 417 8.26 5.48 -12.37
C PHE A 417 8.15 4.02 -12.78
N HIS A 418 7.88 3.15 -11.82
CA HIS A 418 7.58 1.76 -12.08
C HIS A 418 6.14 1.48 -11.68
N THR A 419 5.32 1.01 -12.64
CA THR A 419 3.86 0.87 -12.51
C THR A 419 3.36 -0.56 -12.74
N ARG A 420 4.24 -1.58 -12.77
CA ARG A 420 3.81 -2.95 -13.10
C ARG A 420 2.86 -3.57 -12.06
N THR A 421 3.17 -3.43 -10.79
CA THR A 421 2.36 -3.93 -9.67
C THR A 421 1.92 -2.80 -8.78
N ILE A 422 2.87 -2.03 -8.28
CA ILE A 422 2.67 -0.85 -7.47
C ILE A 422 3.46 0.33 -8.05
N LEU A 423 3.07 1.54 -7.68
CA LEU A 423 3.77 2.76 -8.07
C LEU A 423 4.98 2.98 -7.15
N GLN A 424 6.19 2.80 -7.68
CA GLN A 424 7.43 2.97 -6.90
C GLN A 424 8.52 3.69 -7.70
N PRO A 425 9.46 4.40 -7.03
CA PRO A 425 10.59 5.08 -7.68
C PRO A 425 11.75 4.11 -7.87
N LYS A 426 11.71 3.28 -8.93
CA LYS A 426 12.76 2.29 -9.19
C LYS A 426 14.09 2.96 -9.52
N GLY A 427 15.19 2.44 -8.97
CA GLY A 427 16.54 2.97 -9.14
C GLY A 427 16.82 4.20 -8.26
N LEU A 428 16.02 4.44 -7.24
CA LEU A 428 16.29 5.44 -6.23
C LEU A 428 17.40 4.95 -5.30
N VAL A 429 18.55 5.60 -5.35
CA VAL A 429 19.66 5.39 -4.42
C VAL A 429 19.72 6.57 -3.47
N LEU A 430 19.81 6.31 -2.17
CA LEU A 430 19.88 7.32 -1.14
C LEU A 430 21.22 7.27 -0.41
N ASP A 431 21.89 8.41 -0.33
CA ASP A 431 22.99 8.63 0.58
C ASP A 431 22.45 8.85 1.99
N VAL A 432 23.00 8.14 2.98
CA VAL A 432 22.61 8.20 4.37
C VAL A 432 23.70 8.92 5.16
N THR A 433 23.37 10.10 5.66
CA THR A 433 24.32 10.95 6.42
C THR A 433 23.73 11.33 7.77
N ASP A 434 24.57 11.85 8.65
CA ASP A 434 24.05 12.47 9.87
C ASP A 434 23.21 13.69 9.50
N ARG A 435 22.15 13.95 10.23
CA ARG A 435 21.12 14.96 9.87
C ARG A 435 21.69 16.39 9.77
N TRP A 436 22.80 16.66 10.42
CA TRP A 436 23.48 17.97 10.41
C TRP A 436 24.41 18.17 9.21
N THR A 437 24.55 17.17 8.34
CA THR A 437 25.38 17.28 7.14
C THR A 437 24.79 18.31 6.18
N PRO A 438 25.57 19.28 5.67
CA PRO A 438 25.09 20.30 4.76
C PRO A 438 24.45 19.71 3.50
N ILE A 439 23.37 20.35 3.05
CA ILE A 439 22.60 19.93 1.86
C ILE A 439 23.47 20.09 0.62
N ARG A 440 23.70 19.02 -0.11
CA ARG A 440 24.16 19.08 -1.51
C ARG A 440 22.93 19.14 -2.42
N PRO A 441 22.74 20.22 -3.19
CA PRO A 441 21.57 20.32 -4.05
C PRO A 441 21.56 19.21 -5.09
N TRP A 442 20.54 18.36 -5.07
CA TRP A 442 20.31 17.35 -6.09
C TRP A 442 19.89 18.04 -7.40
N ARG A 443 20.69 17.92 -8.44
CA ARG A 443 20.52 18.64 -9.71
C ARG A 443 19.74 17.87 -10.77
N ASN A 444 19.33 16.62 -10.49
CA ASN A 444 18.67 15.82 -11.51
C ASN A 444 17.21 16.24 -11.76
N ARG A 445 16.97 16.85 -12.93
CA ARG A 445 15.63 17.30 -13.40
C ARG A 445 14.82 16.19 -14.10
N ALA A 446 15.38 15.00 -14.31
CA ALA A 446 14.79 13.96 -15.14
C ALA A 446 13.53 13.30 -14.54
N CYS A 447 13.36 13.35 -13.23
CA CYS A 447 12.13 12.91 -12.58
C CYS A 447 11.11 14.07 -12.57
N ARG A 448 10.64 14.49 -13.75
CA ARG A 448 9.46 15.37 -13.84
C ARG A 448 8.23 14.55 -13.47
N VAL A 449 7.65 14.94 -12.37
CA VAL A 449 6.36 14.49 -11.86
C VAL A 449 5.27 15.33 -12.52
#